data_385ef0723a6340816feb89c4061ce6e5
#
_entry.id   385ef0723a6340816feb89c4061ce6e5
#
_cell.length_a   1.000
_cell.length_b   1.000
_cell.length_c   1.000
_cell.angle_alpha   90.00
_cell.angle_beta   90.00
_cell.angle_gamma   90.00
#
_symmetry.space_group_name_H-M   'P 1'
#
loop_
_entity.id
_entity.type
_entity.pdbx_description
1 polymer ?
#
loop_
_entity_poly.entity_id
_entity_poly.type
_entity_poly.pdbx_seq_one_letter_code
_entity_poly.pdbx_strand_id
1 'polypeptide(L)'
;MEQHMVIVEDQDTDAERLERLLKQEFDGENIFCRRFTSGDEFLRCFTVGSAQAVFLDICMEGTNGIGTAQQLRQKDPHLLIIFVTSSPEYVWDAFPVHPFDYLLKPYEEEKFHRLAGELRRVLCRQEPELNVKIARKTVQLPFSRIHYALSQNHVVQVVTDDGECRAVDNFAQVEQQLLEQENFLICNRGVIVNMDKVLRFDDDCIEMLDGKHLPVRQKDKNELLAKFTQYQFRHMWQEL
;
A
#
# COMPACT_ATOMS: atom_id res chain seq x y z
N MET A 1 -6.75 12.86 -2.72
CA MET A 1 -6.95 11.75 -3.70
C MET A 1 -8.36 11.23 -3.54
N GLU A 2 -9.00 10.79 -4.63
CA GLU A 2 -10.28 10.08 -4.56
C GLU A 2 -10.02 8.69 -3.99
N GLN A 3 -10.85 8.29 -3.02
CA GLN A 3 -10.74 6.97 -2.40
C GLN A 3 -11.99 6.16 -2.71
N HIS A 4 -11.81 4.95 -3.16
CA HIS A 4 -12.88 4.05 -3.55
C HIS A 4 -13.04 2.96 -2.49
N MET A 5 -14.20 2.92 -1.87
CA MET A 5 -14.62 1.85 -0.98
C MET A 5 -15.64 0.97 -1.69
N VAL A 6 -15.58 -0.32 -1.45
CA VAL A 6 -16.49 -1.29 -2.04
C VAL A 6 -17.28 -1.99 -0.95
N ILE A 7 -18.56 -2.20 -1.19
CA ILE A 7 -19.44 -3.05 -0.38
C ILE A 7 -19.83 -4.25 -1.23
N VAL A 8 -19.60 -5.44 -0.73
CA VAL A 8 -20.05 -6.71 -1.34
C VAL A 8 -21.01 -7.37 -0.37
N GLU A 9 -22.30 -7.26 -0.68
CA GLU A 9 -23.41 -7.62 0.22
C GLU A 9 -24.65 -7.94 -0.61
N ASP A 10 -25.23 -9.13 -0.43
CA ASP A 10 -26.41 -9.57 -1.17
C ASP A 10 -27.73 -9.08 -0.55
N GLN A 11 -27.74 -8.73 0.75
CA GLN A 11 -28.89 -8.19 1.43
C GLN A 11 -28.99 -6.67 1.29
N ASP A 12 -30.06 -6.18 0.65
CA ASP A 12 -30.24 -4.73 0.42
C ASP A 12 -30.25 -3.91 1.69
N THR A 13 -30.93 -4.39 2.73
CA THR A 13 -31.04 -3.70 4.01
C THR A 13 -29.71 -3.49 4.71
N ASP A 14 -28.82 -4.48 4.64
CA ASP A 14 -27.49 -4.44 5.26
C ASP A 14 -26.54 -3.56 4.45
N ALA A 15 -26.60 -3.66 3.12
CA ALA A 15 -25.84 -2.80 2.23
C ALA A 15 -26.19 -1.32 2.39
N GLU A 16 -27.50 -0.98 2.41
CA GLU A 16 -27.98 0.39 2.60
C GLU A 16 -27.59 0.96 3.97
N ARG A 17 -27.63 0.12 5.02
CA ARG A 17 -27.18 0.51 6.35
C ARG A 17 -25.69 0.87 6.34
N LEU A 18 -24.88 0.02 5.72
CA LEU A 18 -23.42 0.21 5.63
C LEU A 18 -23.07 1.44 4.82
N GLU A 19 -23.72 1.64 3.65
CA GLU A 19 -23.57 2.85 2.84
C GLU A 19 -23.89 4.12 3.61
N ARG A 20 -24.99 4.11 4.39
CA ARG A 20 -25.39 5.25 5.20
C ARG A 20 -24.33 5.59 6.25
N LEU A 21 -23.83 4.57 6.97
CA LEU A 21 -22.79 4.77 7.99
C LEU A 21 -21.50 5.27 7.37
N LEU A 22 -21.07 4.71 6.24
CA LEU A 22 -19.89 5.19 5.51
C LEU A 22 -20.05 6.66 5.08
N LYS A 23 -21.21 7.03 4.53
CA LYS A 23 -21.50 8.43 4.16
C LYS A 23 -21.47 9.37 5.36
N GLN A 24 -21.97 8.95 6.51
CA GLN A 24 -21.96 9.75 7.74
C GLN A 24 -20.53 9.94 8.29
N GLU A 25 -19.77 8.85 8.37
CA GLU A 25 -18.43 8.89 8.94
C GLU A 25 -17.43 9.66 8.07
N PHE A 26 -17.58 9.60 6.76
CA PHE A 26 -16.66 10.21 5.81
C PHE A 26 -17.26 11.42 5.08
N ASP A 27 -18.25 12.09 5.72
CA ASP A 27 -18.84 13.31 5.16
C ASP A 27 -17.79 14.40 4.93
N GLY A 28 -17.82 15.02 3.75
CA GLY A 28 -16.83 16.02 3.34
C GLY A 28 -15.51 15.47 2.82
N GLU A 29 -15.31 14.14 2.82
CA GLU A 29 -14.15 13.49 2.23
C GLU A 29 -14.46 12.98 0.81
N ASN A 30 -13.44 12.94 -0.07
CA ASN A 30 -13.60 12.45 -1.46
C ASN A 30 -13.61 10.91 -1.47
N ILE A 31 -14.68 10.32 -0.89
CA ILE A 31 -14.87 8.87 -0.85
C ILE A 31 -16.01 8.47 -1.76
N PHE A 32 -15.73 7.53 -2.66
CA PHE A 32 -16.70 6.91 -3.55
C PHE A 32 -17.01 5.51 -3.06
N CYS A 33 -18.27 5.24 -2.76
CA CYS A 33 -18.73 3.92 -2.38
C CYS A 33 -19.42 3.24 -3.57
N ARG A 34 -19.01 2.01 -3.89
CA ARG A 34 -19.63 1.19 -4.90
C ARG A 34 -20.09 -0.12 -4.30
N ARG A 35 -21.31 -0.56 -4.66
CA ARG A 35 -21.89 -1.81 -4.20
C ARG A 35 -21.86 -2.89 -5.28
N PHE A 36 -21.65 -4.12 -4.83
CA PHE A 36 -21.80 -5.36 -5.58
C PHE A 36 -22.67 -6.34 -4.77
N THR A 37 -23.44 -7.16 -5.45
CA THR A 37 -24.35 -8.11 -4.81
C THR A 37 -23.73 -9.50 -4.63
N SER A 38 -22.54 -9.74 -5.17
CA SER A 38 -21.82 -11.00 -5.00
C SER A 38 -20.31 -10.83 -5.15
N GLY A 39 -19.55 -11.74 -4.53
CA GLY A 39 -18.10 -11.81 -4.67
C GLY A 39 -17.68 -12.03 -6.13
N ASP A 40 -18.40 -12.87 -6.87
CA ASP A 40 -18.10 -13.17 -8.28
C ASP A 40 -18.27 -11.94 -9.17
N GLU A 41 -19.28 -11.11 -8.94
CA GLU A 41 -19.47 -9.85 -9.65
C GLU A 41 -18.31 -8.89 -9.38
N PHE A 42 -17.92 -8.73 -8.12
CA PHE A 42 -16.83 -7.87 -7.74
C PHE A 42 -15.49 -8.33 -8.32
N LEU A 43 -15.17 -9.63 -8.21
CA LEU A 43 -13.92 -10.20 -8.74
C LEU A 43 -13.73 -10.02 -10.25
N ARG A 44 -14.82 -10.00 -11.02
CA ARG A 44 -14.79 -9.74 -12.47
C ARG A 44 -14.44 -8.29 -12.81
N CYS A 45 -14.84 -7.35 -11.93
CA CYS A 45 -14.61 -5.91 -12.13
C CYS A 45 -13.34 -5.40 -11.44
N PHE A 46 -12.78 -6.18 -10.52
CA PHE A 46 -11.65 -5.76 -9.68
C PHE A 46 -10.35 -5.71 -10.47
N THR A 47 -9.69 -4.56 -10.37
CA THR A 47 -8.29 -4.36 -10.79
C THR A 47 -7.50 -3.81 -9.60
N VAL A 48 -6.20 -4.11 -9.55
CA VAL A 48 -5.32 -3.62 -8.47
C VAL A 48 -5.40 -2.08 -8.38
N GLY A 49 -5.61 -1.57 -7.17
CA GLY A 49 -5.75 -0.14 -6.92
C GLY A 49 -7.12 0.46 -7.25
N SER A 50 -8.09 -0.31 -7.79
CA SER A 50 -9.45 0.18 -8.07
C SER A 50 -10.31 0.37 -6.83
N ALA A 51 -9.88 -0.16 -5.70
CA ALA A 51 -10.47 0.04 -4.38
C ALA A 51 -9.37 0.06 -3.33
N GLN A 52 -9.53 0.88 -2.31
CA GLN A 52 -8.63 0.93 -1.16
C GLN A 52 -9.14 0.09 0.02
N ALA A 53 -10.46 -0.03 0.13
CA ALA A 53 -11.10 -0.86 1.16
C ALA A 53 -12.32 -1.61 0.60
N VAL A 54 -12.55 -2.82 1.07
CA VAL A 54 -13.73 -3.63 0.75
C VAL A 54 -14.39 -4.11 2.04
N PHE A 55 -15.68 -3.83 2.18
CA PHE A 55 -16.57 -4.40 3.18
C PHE A 55 -17.26 -5.60 2.56
N LEU A 56 -17.00 -6.77 3.09
CA LEU A 56 -17.32 -8.05 2.44
C LEU A 56 -18.13 -8.95 3.38
N ASP A 57 -19.36 -9.25 3.01
CA ASP A 57 -20.09 -10.30 3.73
C ASP A 57 -19.51 -11.68 3.40
N ILE A 58 -19.46 -12.54 4.40
CA ILE A 58 -19.01 -13.93 4.26
C ILE A 58 -20.15 -14.82 3.75
N CYS A 59 -21.37 -14.56 4.21
CA CYS A 59 -22.54 -15.42 3.99
C CYS A 59 -23.35 -14.98 2.78
N MET A 60 -22.78 -15.08 1.58
CA MET A 60 -23.43 -14.75 0.31
C MET A 60 -23.66 -16.00 -0.53
N GLU A 61 -24.61 -15.94 -1.48
CA GLU A 61 -24.78 -16.98 -2.49
C GLU A 61 -23.60 -17.00 -3.48
N GLY A 62 -23.19 -18.20 -3.94
CA GLY A 62 -22.07 -18.38 -4.86
C GLY A 62 -20.71 -18.48 -4.16
N THR A 63 -19.71 -17.73 -4.64
CA THR A 63 -18.41 -17.66 -3.96
C THR A 63 -18.57 -16.88 -2.67
N ASN A 64 -18.37 -17.57 -1.53
CA ASN A 64 -18.48 -16.92 -0.22
C ASN A 64 -17.43 -15.82 -0.03
N GLY A 65 -17.63 -14.96 0.97
CA GLY A 65 -16.73 -13.83 1.21
C GLY A 65 -15.28 -14.22 1.48
N ILE A 66 -15.03 -15.36 2.12
CA ILE A 66 -13.66 -15.84 2.38
C ILE A 66 -12.95 -16.21 1.07
N GLY A 67 -13.60 -16.99 0.21
CA GLY A 67 -13.08 -17.35 -1.10
C GLY A 67 -12.85 -16.12 -1.99
N THR A 68 -13.72 -15.13 -1.89
CA THR A 68 -13.57 -13.83 -2.55
C THR A 68 -12.33 -13.09 -2.02
N ALA A 69 -12.19 -13.00 -0.70
CA ALA A 69 -11.06 -12.34 -0.03
C ALA A 69 -9.72 -12.99 -0.39
N GLN A 70 -9.65 -14.33 -0.46
CA GLN A 70 -8.44 -15.06 -0.86
C GLN A 70 -8.00 -14.69 -2.27
N GLN A 71 -8.93 -14.61 -3.22
CA GLN A 71 -8.64 -14.20 -4.59
C GLN A 71 -8.23 -12.72 -4.69
N LEU A 72 -8.86 -11.84 -3.91
CA LEU A 72 -8.48 -10.44 -3.82
C LEU A 72 -7.07 -10.28 -3.26
N ARG A 73 -6.74 -10.98 -2.18
CA ARG A 73 -5.42 -10.93 -1.54
C ARG A 73 -4.29 -11.40 -2.45
N GLN A 74 -4.55 -12.40 -3.31
CA GLN A 74 -3.58 -12.83 -4.32
C GLN A 74 -3.30 -11.78 -5.39
N LYS A 75 -4.31 -10.92 -5.69
CA LYS A 75 -4.17 -9.85 -6.68
C LYS A 75 -3.61 -8.56 -6.07
N ASP A 76 -4.06 -8.22 -4.87
CA ASP A 76 -3.69 -6.97 -4.17
C ASP A 76 -3.40 -7.25 -2.69
N PRO A 77 -2.13 -7.35 -2.30
CA PRO A 77 -1.72 -7.54 -0.91
C PRO A 77 -2.09 -6.38 0.02
N HIS A 78 -2.30 -5.18 -0.53
CA HIS A 78 -2.51 -3.96 0.25
C HIS A 78 -3.98 -3.57 0.41
N LEU A 79 -4.91 -4.23 -0.29
CA LEU A 79 -6.34 -3.98 -0.17
C LEU A 79 -6.81 -4.19 1.27
N LEU A 80 -7.46 -3.18 1.87
CA LEU A 80 -8.04 -3.30 3.20
C LEU A 80 -9.33 -4.12 3.12
N ILE A 81 -9.32 -5.31 3.68
CA ILE A 81 -10.48 -6.22 3.68
C ILE A 81 -11.13 -6.18 5.06
N ILE A 82 -12.40 -5.77 5.12
CA ILE A 82 -13.22 -5.75 6.31
C ILE A 82 -14.34 -6.76 6.12
N PHE A 83 -14.39 -7.80 6.95
CA PHE A 83 -15.52 -8.71 6.93
C PHE A 83 -16.71 -8.14 7.73
N VAL A 84 -17.91 -8.21 7.15
CA VAL A 84 -19.17 -7.76 7.77
C VAL A 84 -20.17 -8.90 7.69
N THR A 85 -20.32 -9.70 8.74
CA THR A 85 -21.10 -10.94 8.67
C THR A 85 -21.90 -11.23 9.93
N SER A 86 -22.93 -12.05 9.83
CA SER A 86 -23.70 -12.56 10.96
C SER A 86 -23.10 -13.79 11.61
N SER A 87 -22.06 -14.41 11.02
CA SER A 87 -21.49 -15.69 11.44
C SER A 87 -20.13 -15.54 12.10
N PRO A 88 -20.03 -15.69 13.43
CA PRO A 88 -18.77 -15.57 14.15
C PRO A 88 -17.83 -16.77 13.95
N GLU A 89 -18.34 -17.90 13.53
CA GLU A 89 -17.57 -19.14 13.31
C GLU A 89 -16.51 -19.02 12.22
N TYR A 90 -16.67 -18.09 11.27
CA TYR A 90 -15.73 -17.90 10.17
C TYR A 90 -14.51 -17.04 10.50
N VAL A 91 -14.39 -16.54 11.74
CA VAL A 91 -13.26 -15.70 12.15
C VAL A 91 -11.93 -16.42 11.91
N TRP A 92 -11.84 -17.71 12.24
CA TRP A 92 -10.63 -18.50 12.06
C TRP A 92 -10.30 -18.77 10.59
N ASP A 93 -11.33 -18.97 9.75
CA ASP A 93 -11.16 -19.20 8.31
C ASP A 93 -10.79 -17.91 7.58
N ALA A 94 -11.15 -16.76 8.15
CA ALA A 94 -10.79 -15.43 7.63
C ALA A 94 -9.34 -15.02 7.96
N PHE A 95 -8.74 -15.60 9.01
CA PHE A 95 -7.40 -15.22 9.48
C PHE A 95 -6.30 -15.28 8.39
N PRO A 96 -6.23 -16.31 7.51
CA PRO A 96 -5.19 -16.40 6.48
C PRO A 96 -5.19 -15.29 5.43
N VAL A 97 -6.30 -14.53 5.29
CA VAL A 97 -6.35 -13.40 4.35
C VAL A 97 -5.95 -12.07 4.98
N HIS A 98 -5.55 -12.09 6.27
CA HIS A 98 -5.14 -10.92 7.04
C HIS A 98 -6.14 -9.76 6.87
N PRO A 99 -7.40 -9.93 7.39
CA PRO A 99 -8.39 -8.88 7.29
C PRO A 99 -7.96 -7.67 8.13
N PHE A 100 -8.34 -6.48 7.67
CA PHE A 100 -8.14 -5.26 8.43
C PHE A 100 -9.02 -5.25 9.70
N ASP A 101 -10.27 -5.69 9.59
CA ASP A 101 -11.18 -5.84 10.73
C ASP A 101 -12.30 -6.85 10.43
N TYR A 102 -13.04 -7.21 11.47
CA TYR A 102 -14.17 -8.14 11.44
C TYR A 102 -15.36 -7.56 12.18
N LEU A 103 -16.42 -7.24 11.45
CA LEU A 103 -17.64 -6.62 11.97
C LEU A 103 -18.76 -7.64 12.04
N LEU A 104 -19.16 -8.05 13.26
CA LEU A 104 -20.23 -9.01 13.45
C LEU A 104 -21.60 -8.30 13.48
N LYS A 105 -22.53 -8.72 12.60
CA LYS A 105 -23.92 -8.23 12.56
C LYS A 105 -24.74 -8.84 13.72
N PRO A 106 -25.64 -8.09 14.39
CA PRO A 106 -25.79 -6.63 14.29
C PRO A 106 -24.65 -5.91 15.02
N TYR A 107 -23.99 -4.96 14.37
CA TYR A 107 -22.93 -4.16 14.97
C TYR A 107 -23.49 -2.82 15.49
N GLU A 108 -22.90 -2.35 16.60
CA GLU A 108 -23.17 -1.05 17.17
C GLU A 108 -22.50 0.06 16.35
N GLU A 109 -23.14 1.24 16.29
CA GLU A 109 -22.60 2.38 15.56
C GLU A 109 -21.26 2.85 16.14
N GLU A 110 -21.06 2.74 17.46
CA GLU A 110 -19.77 3.05 18.10
C GLU A 110 -18.62 2.15 17.61
N LYS A 111 -18.91 0.86 17.37
CA LYS A 111 -17.91 -0.06 16.82
C LYS A 111 -17.55 0.34 15.39
N PHE A 112 -18.57 0.70 14.59
CA PHE A 112 -18.36 1.19 13.24
C PHE A 112 -17.57 2.51 13.22
N HIS A 113 -17.90 3.44 14.12
CA HIS A 113 -17.19 4.72 14.27
C HIS A 113 -15.69 4.51 14.57
N ARG A 114 -15.35 3.57 15.45
CA ARG A 114 -13.94 3.23 15.73
C ARG A 114 -13.22 2.69 14.48
N LEU A 115 -13.84 1.72 13.80
CA LEU A 115 -13.35 1.17 12.56
C LEU A 115 -13.13 2.26 11.49
N ALA A 116 -14.10 3.15 11.30
CA ALA A 116 -13.99 4.28 10.37
C ALA A 116 -12.82 5.21 10.74
N GLY A 117 -12.60 5.47 12.04
CA GLY A 117 -11.46 6.22 12.53
C GLY A 117 -10.11 5.55 12.23
N GLU A 118 -10.02 4.23 12.32
CA GLU A 118 -8.83 3.46 11.97
C GLU A 118 -8.60 3.42 10.46
N LEU A 119 -9.65 3.18 9.68
CA LEU A 119 -9.60 3.26 8.22
C LEU A 119 -9.13 4.64 7.76
N ARG A 120 -9.68 5.72 8.33
CA ARG A 120 -9.27 7.08 8.01
C ARG A 120 -7.79 7.30 8.29
N ARG A 121 -7.26 6.82 9.41
CA ARG A 121 -5.83 6.93 9.73
C ARG A 121 -4.94 6.22 8.69
N VAL A 122 -5.39 5.09 8.14
CA VAL A 122 -4.64 4.34 7.12
C VAL A 122 -4.81 4.98 5.76
N LEU A 123 -6.05 5.31 5.38
CA LEU A 123 -6.39 5.88 4.07
C LEU A 123 -5.91 7.33 3.90
N CYS A 124 -5.97 8.13 4.99
CA CYS A 124 -5.53 9.52 5.01
C CYS A 124 -4.07 9.68 5.49
N ARG A 125 -3.35 8.59 5.73
CA ARG A 125 -1.90 8.68 5.80
C ARG A 125 -1.46 9.26 4.46
N GLN A 126 -1.19 10.55 4.45
CA GLN A 126 -0.40 11.12 3.36
C GLN A 126 0.87 10.30 3.33
N GLU A 127 0.98 9.50 2.28
CA GLU A 127 2.21 8.76 2.08
C GLU A 127 3.32 9.81 2.06
N PRO A 128 4.35 9.65 2.89
CA PRO A 128 5.41 10.64 2.90
C PRO A 128 6.00 10.74 1.49
N GLU A 129 6.24 11.98 1.06
CA GLU A 129 6.59 12.30 -0.32
C GLU A 129 7.94 13.02 -0.37
N LEU A 130 8.73 12.65 -1.37
CA LEU A 130 9.92 13.39 -1.74
C LEU A 130 9.51 14.66 -2.50
N ASN A 131 9.89 15.82 -1.98
CA ASN A 131 9.66 17.10 -2.66
C ASN A 131 10.88 17.43 -3.54
N VAL A 132 10.70 17.47 -4.85
CA VAL A 132 11.76 17.81 -5.81
C VAL A 132 11.32 18.88 -6.80
N LYS A 133 12.29 19.68 -7.25
CA LYS A 133 12.06 20.72 -8.26
C LYS A 133 12.36 20.19 -9.65
N ILE A 134 11.35 20.16 -10.51
CA ILE A 134 11.45 19.78 -11.91
C ILE A 134 10.99 20.98 -12.76
N ALA A 135 11.85 21.50 -13.61
CA ALA A 135 11.51 22.60 -14.54
C ALA A 135 10.71 23.76 -13.89
N ARG A 136 11.15 24.27 -12.74
CA ARG A 136 10.53 25.39 -11.95
C ARG A 136 9.25 25.05 -11.19
N LYS A 137 8.83 23.79 -11.17
CA LYS A 137 7.69 23.30 -10.36
C LYS A 137 8.19 22.39 -9.28
N THR A 138 7.62 22.47 -8.09
CA THR A 138 7.79 21.44 -7.06
C THR A 138 6.86 20.29 -7.40
N VAL A 139 7.42 19.10 -7.47
CA VAL A 139 6.70 17.84 -7.69
C VAL A 139 6.86 16.99 -6.45
N GLN A 140 5.78 16.37 -6.03
CA GLN A 140 5.73 15.46 -4.90
C GLN A 140 5.74 14.03 -5.44
N LEU A 141 6.71 13.23 -4.98
CA LEU A 141 6.90 11.85 -5.40
C LEU A 141 6.72 10.94 -4.17
N PRO A 142 5.67 10.10 -4.11
CA PRO A 142 5.49 9.16 -3.02
C PRO A 142 6.71 8.26 -2.86
N PHE A 143 7.22 8.09 -1.63
CA PHE A 143 8.42 7.29 -1.40
C PHE A 143 8.26 5.83 -1.82
N SER A 144 7.06 5.25 -1.71
CA SER A 144 6.77 3.88 -2.15
C SER A 144 6.99 3.66 -3.64
N ARG A 145 6.82 4.73 -4.45
CA ARG A 145 7.00 4.67 -5.91
C ARG A 145 8.43 4.89 -6.36
N ILE A 146 9.32 5.35 -5.47
CA ILE A 146 10.72 5.63 -5.81
C ILE A 146 11.51 4.32 -5.77
N HIS A 147 12.19 3.99 -6.86
CA HIS A 147 13.11 2.86 -6.95
C HIS A 147 14.51 3.24 -6.46
N TYR A 148 15.05 4.32 -6.98
CA TYR A 148 16.37 4.83 -6.61
C TYR A 148 16.56 6.28 -7.06
N ALA A 149 17.56 6.94 -6.48
CA ALA A 149 18.01 8.27 -6.88
C ALA A 149 19.50 8.26 -7.20
N LEU A 150 19.89 8.92 -8.30
CA LEU A 150 21.24 9.00 -8.80
C LEU A 150 21.69 10.46 -8.94
N SER A 151 22.91 10.76 -8.52
CA SER A 151 23.58 12.02 -8.83
C SER A 151 24.38 11.89 -10.11
N GLN A 152 23.95 12.53 -11.19
CA GLN A 152 24.65 12.55 -12.48
C GLN A 152 24.74 13.98 -13.04
N ASN A 153 25.95 14.44 -13.39
CA ASN A 153 26.17 15.72 -14.09
C ASN A 153 25.44 16.91 -13.45
N HIS A 154 25.50 17.05 -12.13
CA HIS A 154 24.83 18.10 -11.34
C HIS A 154 23.29 18.05 -11.38
N VAL A 155 22.70 16.95 -11.80
CA VAL A 155 21.25 16.69 -11.79
C VAL A 155 20.98 15.47 -10.95
N VAL A 156 19.89 15.50 -10.17
CA VAL A 156 19.40 14.32 -9.47
C VAL A 156 18.37 13.61 -10.33
N GLN A 157 18.70 12.40 -10.73
CA GLN A 157 17.79 11.51 -11.43
C GLN A 157 17.05 10.67 -10.41
N VAL A 158 15.72 10.79 -10.34
CA VAL A 158 14.88 9.95 -9.49
C VAL A 158 14.06 9.03 -10.40
N VAL A 159 14.18 7.73 -10.17
CA VAL A 159 13.46 6.69 -10.93
C VAL A 159 12.31 6.16 -10.08
N THR A 160 11.11 6.14 -10.65
CA THR A 160 9.87 5.74 -10.02
C THR A 160 9.12 4.72 -10.86
N ASP A 161 8.03 4.15 -10.32
CA ASP A 161 7.12 3.27 -11.08
C ASP A 161 6.56 3.94 -12.34
N ASP A 162 6.41 5.27 -12.34
CA ASP A 162 5.87 6.05 -13.45
C ASP A 162 6.94 6.50 -14.48
N GLY A 163 8.22 6.20 -14.20
CA GLY A 163 9.36 6.55 -15.05
C GLY A 163 10.41 7.42 -14.37
N GLU A 164 11.31 7.99 -15.16
CA GLU A 164 12.43 8.80 -14.71
C GLU A 164 12.09 10.28 -14.67
N CYS A 165 12.47 10.97 -13.60
CA CYS A 165 12.40 12.42 -13.51
C CYS A 165 13.79 13.01 -13.15
N ARG A 166 14.04 14.24 -13.63
CA ARG A 166 15.31 14.96 -13.41
C ARG A 166 15.06 16.20 -12.57
N ALA A 167 15.50 16.11 -11.32
CA ALA A 167 15.38 17.20 -10.36
C ALA A 167 16.62 18.11 -10.44
N VAL A 168 16.38 19.42 -10.33
CA VAL A 168 17.45 20.44 -10.26
C VAL A 168 17.90 20.71 -8.83
N ASP A 169 17.40 19.95 -7.87
CA ASP A 169 17.79 20.06 -6.47
C ASP A 169 19.21 19.57 -6.23
N ASN A 170 19.82 20.03 -5.14
CA ASN A 170 21.07 19.47 -4.68
C ASN A 170 20.85 18.03 -4.18
N PHE A 171 21.70 17.09 -4.59
CA PHE A 171 21.62 15.69 -4.17
C PHE A 171 21.56 15.53 -2.65
N ALA A 172 22.29 16.35 -1.88
CA ALA A 172 22.24 16.31 -0.40
C ALA A 172 20.86 16.62 0.18
N GLN A 173 20.03 17.45 -0.49
CA GLN A 173 18.67 17.74 -0.04
C GLN A 173 17.73 16.55 -0.32
N VAL A 174 17.91 15.88 -1.46
CA VAL A 174 17.18 14.66 -1.81
C VAL A 174 17.60 13.51 -0.89
N GLU A 175 18.90 13.35 -0.66
CA GLU A 175 19.47 12.36 0.26
C GLU A 175 18.89 12.51 1.67
N GLN A 176 18.85 13.72 2.20
CA GLN A 176 18.31 13.98 3.53
C GLN A 176 16.84 13.52 3.63
N GLN A 177 15.99 13.88 2.68
CA GLN A 177 14.58 13.50 2.68
C GLN A 177 14.39 11.98 2.55
N LEU A 178 15.15 11.32 1.65
CA LEU A 178 15.05 9.88 1.44
C LEU A 178 15.50 9.10 2.68
N LEU A 179 16.57 9.54 3.36
CA LEU A 179 17.11 8.85 4.53
C LEU A 179 16.30 9.06 5.82
N GLU A 180 15.30 9.94 5.82
CA GLU A 180 14.30 10.00 6.88
C GLU A 180 13.39 8.75 6.87
N GLN A 181 13.38 8.01 5.76
CA GLN A 181 12.64 6.76 5.63
C GLN A 181 13.58 5.55 5.79
N GLU A 182 13.17 4.56 6.58
CA GLU A 182 13.99 3.38 6.89
C GLU A 182 14.27 2.47 5.68
N ASN A 183 13.44 2.56 4.64
CA ASN A 183 13.56 1.75 3.42
C ASN A 183 14.57 2.26 2.40
N PHE A 184 15.23 3.40 2.64
CA PHE A 184 16.25 3.92 1.74
C PHE A 184 17.67 3.69 2.25
N LEU A 185 18.56 3.28 1.33
CA LEU A 185 19.96 2.95 1.60
C LEU A 185 20.90 3.63 0.61
N ILE A 186 21.94 4.33 1.14
CA ILE A 186 23.05 4.80 0.29
C ILE A 186 23.95 3.61 -0.02
N CYS A 187 23.94 3.13 -1.25
CA CYS A 187 24.79 2.01 -1.65
C CYS A 187 26.12 2.44 -2.29
N ASN A 188 26.20 3.68 -2.78
CA ASN A 188 27.43 4.27 -3.34
C ASN A 188 27.36 5.80 -3.26
N ARG A 189 28.47 6.47 -3.58
CA ARG A 189 28.50 7.93 -3.67
C ARG A 189 27.53 8.42 -4.74
N GLY A 190 26.53 9.18 -4.32
CA GLY A 190 25.49 9.70 -5.21
C GLY A 190 24.52 8.63 -5.71
N VAL A 191 24.36 7.51 -5.00
CA VAL A 191 23.41 6.43 -5.32
C VAL A 191 22.64 6.04 -4.05
N ILE A 192 21.33 6.23 -4.07
CA ILE A 192 20.39 5.83 -3.01
C ILE A 192 19.38 4.87 -3.61
N VAL A 193 19.15 3.75 -2.97
CA VAL A 193 18.17 2.74 -3.40
C VAL A 193 17.06 2.58 -2.38
N ASN A 194 15.86 2.29 -2.86
CA ASN A 194 14.76 1.82 -2.03
C ASN A 194 14.89 0.29 -1.88
N MET A 195 15.04 -0.17 -0.63
CA MET A 195 15.23 -1.60 -0.32
C MET A 195 14.00 -2.46 -0.64
N ASP A 196 12.80 -1.86 -0.71
CA ASP A 196 11.58 -2.55 -1.14
C ASP A 196 11.57 -2.86 -2.64
N LYS A 197 12.38 -2.14 -3.42
CA LYS A 197 12.50 -2.28 -4.88
C LYS A 197 13.77 -3.03 -5.30
N VAL A 198 14.48 -3.65 -4.36
CA VAL A 198 15.68 -4.47 -4.63
C VAL A 198 15.25 -5.89 -4.93
N LEU A 199 15.67 -6.41 -6.08
CA LEU A 199 15.49 -7.81 -6.46
C LEU A 199 16.57 -8.68 -5.81
N ARG A 200 17.84 -8.26 -5.89
CA ARG A 200 18.99 -9.01 -5.38
C ARG A 200 20.16 -8.11 -5.01
N PHE A 201 20.87 -8.49 -3.96
CA PHE A 201 22.10 -7.85 -3.53
C PHE A 201 23.29 -8.78 -3.86
N ASP A 202 24.06 -8.44 -4.88
CA ASP A 202 25.24 -9.19 -5.33
C ASP A 202 26.53 -8.59 -4.76
N ASP A 203 27.66 -9.23 -5.09
CA ASP A 203 28.97 -8.84 -4.58
C ASP A 203 29.41 -7.44 -4.97
N ASP A 204 29.10 -6.99 -6.18
CA ASP A 204 29.55 -5.72 -6.73
C ASP A 204 28.42 -4.74 -7.02
N CYS A 205 27.16 -5.20 -7.02
CA CYS A 205 26.01 -4.41 -7.40
C CYS A 205 24.73 -4.84 -6.69
N ILE A 206 23.75 -3.93 -6.73
CA ILE A 206 22.36 -4.19 -6.35
C ILE A 206 21.55 -4.25 -7.65
N GLU A 207 20.85 -5.35 -7.86
CA GLU A 207 19.89 -5.51 -8.94
C GLU A 207 18.51 -5.04 -8.45
N MET A 208 17.95 -4.05 -9.15
CA MET A 208 16.64 -3.47 -8.86
C MET A 208 15.52 -4.23 -9.60
N LEU A 209 14.27 -4.11 -9.15
CA LEU A 209 13.11 -4.76 -9.79
C LEU A 209 12.90 -4.34 -11.26
N ASP A 210 13.37 -3.15 -11.66
CA ASP A 210 13.36 -2.67 -13.06
C ASP A 210 14.49 -3.24 -13.92
N GLY A 211 15.33 -4.15 -13.36
CA GLY A 211 16.47 -4.77 -14.02
C GLY A 211 17.74 -3.92 -14.03
N LYS A 212 17.73 -2.75 -13.38
CA LYS A 212 18.92 -1.90 -13.28
C LYS A 212 19.91 -2.48 -12.27
N HIS A 213 21.20 -2.46 -12.66
CA HIS A 213 22.32 -2.82 -11.77
C HIS A 213 23.00 -1.55 -11.28
N LEU A 214 23.01 -1.35 -9.96
CA LEU A 214 23.59 -0.19 -9.29
C LEU A 214 24.84 -0.59 -8.50
N PRO A 215 25.98 0.13 -8.64
CA PRO A 215 27.23 -0.26 -8.02
C PRO A 215 27.19 -0.09 -6.50
N VAL A 216 27.78 -1.04 -5.78
CA VAL A 216 27.96 -1.00 -4.32
C VAL A 216 29.35 -0.54 -3.97
N ARG A 217 29.48 0.32 -2.96
CA ARG A 217 30.77 0.75 -2.43
C ARG A 217 31.47 -0.39 -1.70
N GLN A 218 32.58 -0.88 -2.28
CA GLN A 218 33.30 -2.06 -1.79
C GLN A 218 33.78 -1.94 -0.34
N LYS A 219 34.18 -0.74 0.10
CA LYS A 219 34.64 -0.51 1.48
C LYS A 219 33.58 -0.90 2.52
N ASP A 220 32.30 -0.63 2.22
CA ASP A 220 31.20 -0.69 3.16
C ASP A 220 30.24 -1.85 2.84
N LYS A 221 30.62 -2.71 1.88
CA LYS A 221 29.78 -3.81 1.37
C LYS A 221 29.15 -4.66 2.47
N ASN A 222 29.96 -5.12 3.44
CA ASN A 222 29.46 -5.98 4.51
C ASN A 222 28.46 -5.24 5.44
N GLU A 223 28.68 -3.95 5.68
CA GLU A 223 27.76 -3.13 6.45
C GLU A 223 26.45 -2.90 5.69
N LEU A 224 26.54 -2.61 4.38
CA LEU A 224 25.39 -2.40 3.53
C LEU A 224 24.56 -3.66 3.41
N LEU A 225 25.20 -4.83 3.22
CA LEU A 225 24.52 -6.12 3.17
C LEU A 225 23.85 -6.44 4.52
N ALA A 226 24.51 -6.15 5.64
CA ALA A 226 23.93 -6.37 6.96
C ALA A 226 22.68 -5.48 7.18
N LYS A 227 22.73 -4.21 6.79
CA LYS A 227 21.58 -3.29 6.85
C LYS A 227 20.42 -3.79 5.98
N PHE A 228 20.71 -4.16 4.75
CA PHE A 228 19.71 -4.72 3.83
C PHE A 228 19.08 -5.99 4.39
N THR A 229 19.88 -6.94 4.85
CA THR A 229 19.40 -8.18 5.46
C THR A 229 18.55 -7.92 6.70
N GLN A 230 18.98 -7.01 7.59
CA GLN A 230 18.21 -6.63 8.77
C GLN A 230 16.88 -5.99 8.41
N TYR A 231 16.85 -5.15 7.37
CA TYR A 231 15.64 -4.55 6.84
C TYR A 231 14.68 -5.62 6.33
N GLN A 232 15.14 -6.54 5.47
CA GLN A 232 14.34 -7.64 4.93
C GLN A 232 13.75 -8.53 6.04
N PHE A 233 14.55 -8.87 7.06
CA PHE A 233 14.06 -9.66 8.20
C PHE A 233 12.95 -8.95 8.98
N ARG A 234 13.05 -7.63 9.21
CA ARG A 234 12.01 -6.87 9.93
C ARG A 234 10.69 -6.89 9.16
N HIS A 235 10.73 -6.70 7.85
CA HIS A 235 9.53 -6.64 7.01
C HIS A 235 8.92 -8.02 6.75
N MET A 236 9.72 -9.06 6.63
CA MET A 236 9.23 -10.44 6.47
C MET A 236 8.40 -10.92 7.68
N TRP A 237 8.66 -10.39 8.89
CA TRP A 237 7.90 -10.71 10.10
C TRP A 237 6.68 -9.78 10.31
N GLN A 238 6.54 -8.70 9.57
CA GLN A 238 5.36 -7.83 9.59
C GLN A 238 4.28 -8.29 8.59
N GLU A 239 4.66 -9.16 7.65
CA GLU A 239 3.76 -9.78 6.67
C GLU A 239 3.28 -11.19 7.09
N LEU A 240 3.73 -11.70 8.24
CA LEU A 240 3.28 -12.95 8.87
C LEU A 240 2.32 -12.66 10.02
#